data_37e6dccd53d4211db077a1bc8facdbed
#
_entry.id   37e6dccd53d4211db077a1bc8facdbed
#
_cell.length_a   1.000
_cell.length_b   1.000
_cell.length_c   1.000
_cell.angle_alpha   90.00
_cell.angle_beta   90.00
_cell.angle_gamma   90.00
#
_symmetry.space_group_name_H-M   'P 1'
#
loop_
_entity.id
_entity.type
_entity.pdbx_description
1 polymer ?
#
loop_
_entity_poly.entity_id
_entity_poly.type
_entity_poly.pdbx_seq_one_letter_code
_entity_poly.pdbx_strand_id
1 'polypeptide(L)'
;MISISVKESGDKKFLNQVMEVIKENYKNSYFEVSDFCEAVGVSKSLMNKKLQSLIGQSAGQFIRNYRLNIARELILKNRETKNMNIAEVAYEVGFNDPKYFTRCFTKQFNVTPSGLMNHEE
;
A
#
# COMPACT_ATOMS: atom_id res chain seq x y z
N MET A 1 13.82 -17.36 -27.12
CA MET A 1 12.53 -16.98 -26.56
C MET A 1 12.32 -17.62 -25.19
N ILE A 2 11.81 -16.85 -24.31
CA ILE A 2 11.57 -17.34 -22.94
C ILE A 2 10.17 -17.89 -22.86
N SER A 3 10.06 -19.12 -22.44
CA SER A 3 8.75 -19.68 -22.16
C SER A 3 8.43 -19.43 -20.68
N ILE A 4 7.23 -18.97 -20.42
CA ILE A 4 6.76 -18.74 -19.07
C ILE A 4 6.30 -20.06 -18.51
N SER A 5 6.85 -20.44 -17.37
CA SER A 5 6.43 -21.67 -16.70
C SER A 5 5.01 -21.52 -16.15
N VAL A 6 4.35 -22.62 -15.89
CA VAL A 6 3.01 -22.60 -15.28
C VAL A 6 3.04 -21.86 -13.95
N LYS A 7 4.11 -22.05 -13.17
CA LYS A 7 4.27 -21.39 -11.88
C LYS A 7 4.38 -19.87 -12.06
N GLU A 8 5.20 -19.40 -12.98
CA GLU A 8 5.35 -17.96 -13.25
C GLU A 8 4.05 -17.35 -13.73
N SER A 9 3.33 -18.05 -14.59
CA SER A 9 2.03 -17.62 -15.07
C SER A 9 1.02 -17.52 -13.91
N GLY A 10 1.02 -18.51 -13.01
CA GLY A 10 0.18 -18.51 -11.83
C GLY A 10 0.52 -17.39 -10.86
N ASP A 11 1.83 -17.13 -10.66
CA ASP A 11 2.30 -16.07 -9.78
C ASP A 11 1.91 -14.70 -10.33
N LYS A 12 2.04 -14.49 -11.64
CA LYS A 12 1.64 -13.26 -12.30
C LYS A 12 0.13 -13.02 -12.14
N LYS A 13 -0.65 -14.07 -12.33
CA LYS A 13 -2.11 -14.00 -12.18
C LYS A 13 -2.48 -13.65 -10.74
N PHE A 14 -1.79 -14.27 -9.77
CA PHE A 14 -1.99 -13.98 -8.36
C PHE A 14 -1.68 -12.51 -8.04
N LEU A 15 -0.53 -12.02 -8.49
CA LEU A 15 -0.14 -10.63 -8.24
C LEU A 15 -1.10 -9.64 -8.90
N ASN A 16 -1.57 -9.92 -10.10
CA ASN A 16 -2.56 -9.07 -10.77
C ASN A 16 -3.86 -9.01 -9.95
N GLN A 17 -4.30 -10.12 -9.42
CA GLN A 17 -5.50 -10.20 -8.60
C GLN A 17 -5.33 -9.43 -7.30
N VAL A 18 -4.17 -9.59 -6.65
CA VAL A 18 -3.82 -8.87 -5.43
C VAL A 18 -3.83 -7.36 -5.68
N MET A 19 -3.22 -6.91 -6.76
CA MET A 19 -3.17 -5.49 -7.11
C MET A 19 -4.55 -4.91 -7.37
N GLU A 20 -5.40 -5.67 -8.06
CA GLU A 20 -6.75 -5.24 -8.35
C GLU A 20 -7.56 -5.07 -7.08
N VAL A 21 -7.48 -6.02 -6.16
CA VAL A 21 -8.21 -5.97 -4.90
C VAL A 21 -7.73 -4.77 -4.05
N ILE A 22 -6.43 -4.56 -3.94
CA ILE A 22 -5.93 -3.45 -3.12
C ILE A 22 -6.29 -2.10 -3.71
N LYS A 23 -6.24 -1.98 -5.02
CA LYS A 23 -6.60 -0.75 -5.72
C LYS A 23 -8.03 -0.34 -5.45
N GLU A 24 -8.93 -1.30 -5.34
CA GLU A 24 -10.35 -1.05 -5.09
C GLU A 24 -10.66 -0.76 -3.63
N ASN A 25 -9.78 -1.18 -2.70
CA ASN A 25 -10.13 -1.18 -1.28
C ASN A 25 -9.22 -0.36 -0.37
N TYR A 26 -8.10 0.14 -0.86
CA TYR A 26 -7.10 0.77 0.03
C TYR A 26 -7.62 2.00 0.78
N LYS A 27 -8.56 2.73 0.19
CA LYS A 27 -9.12 3.95 0.81
C LYS A 27 -9.99 3.64 2.02
N ASN A 28 -10.51 2.44 2.10
CA ASN A 28 -11.36 2.02 3.21
C ASN A 28 -10.48 1.64 4.39
N SER A 29 -10.51 2.46 5.46
CA SER A 29 -9.67 2.23 6.65
C SER A 29 -10.04 0.96 7.39
N TYR A 30 -11.23 0.40 7.16
CA TYR A 30 -11.67 -0.85 7.77
C TYR A 30 -11.22 -2.08 6.99
N PHE A 31 -10.65 -1.89 5.81
CA PHE A 31 -10.16 -3.00 5.00
C PHE A 31 -8.90 -3.59 5.66
N GLU A 32 -9.01 -4.83 6.11
CA GLU A 32 -7.96 -5.50 6.85
C GLU A 32 -7.43 -6.72 6.09
N VAL A 33 -6.39 -7.35 6.65
CA VAL A 33 -5.79 -8.54 6.04
C VAL A 33 -6.81 -9.64 5.79
N SER A 34 -7.74 -9.86 6.74
CA SER A 34 -8.78 -10.89 6.57
C SER A 34 -9.66 -10.61 5.35
N ASP A 35 -10.05 -9.35 5.17
CA ASP A 35 -10.86 -8.93 4.01
C ASP A 35 -10.08 -9.12 2.71
N PHE A 36 -8.81 -8.80 2.74
CA PHE A 36 -7.91 -8.93 1.61
C PHE A 36 -7.79 -10.40 1.17
N CYS A 37 -7.54 -11.29 2.14
CA CYS A 37 -7.43 -12.72 1.88
C CYS A 37 -8.75 -13.29 1.34
N GLU A 38 -9.88 -12.88 1.92
CA GLU A 38 -11.18 -13.32 1.48
C GLU A 38 -11.45 -12.89 0.03
N ALA A 39 -11.15 -11.63 -0.30
CA ALA A 39 -11.37 -11.12 -1.65
C ALA A 39 -10.51 -11.82 -2.70
N VAL A 40 -9.29 -12.20 -2.33
CA VAL A 40 -8.38 -12.93 -3.24
C VAL A 40 -8.70 -14.42 -3.26
N GLY A 41 -9.37 -14.92 -2.22
CA GLY A 41 -9.76 -16.33 -2.16
C GLY A 41 -8.67 -17.25 -1.64
N VAL A 42 -7.82 -16.77 -0.74
CA VAL A 42 -6.73 -17.57 -0.15
C VAL A 42 -6.75 -17.44 1.37
N SER A 43 -6.13 -18.40 2.05
CA SER A 43 -5.95 -18.30 3.49
C SER A 43 -4.92 -17.24 3.83
N LYS A 44 -4.97 -16.73 5.05
CA LYS A 44 -3.99 -15.75 5.54
C LYS A 44 -2.56 -16.30 5.45
N SER A 45 -2.40 -17.57 5.83
CA SER A 45 -1.09 -18.23 5.76
C SER A 45 -0.56 -18.29 4.34
N LEU A 46 -1.40 -18.68 3.39
CA LEU A 46 -1.01 -18.75 1.99
C LEU A 46 -0.73 -17.37 1.41
N MET A 47 -1.54 -16.38 1.75
CA MET A 47 -1.34 -15.00 1.31
C MET A 47 0.05 -14.50 1.73
N ASN A 48 0.38 -14.63 3.03
CA ASN A 48 1.66 -14.19 3.54
C ASN A 48 2.83 -14.94 2.90
N LYS A 49 2.68 -16.25 2.73
CA LYS A 49 3.73 -17.08 2.12
C LYS A 49 4.01 -16.62 0.69
N LYS A 50 2.95 -16.41 -0.11
CA LYS A 50 3.09 -15.99 -1.50
C LYS A 50 3.66 -14.57 -1.61
N LEU A 51 3.14 -13.64 -0.85
CA LEU A 51 3.64 -12.26 -0.89
C LEU A 51 5.09 -12.18 -0.42
N GLN A 52 5.43 -12.90 0.65
CA GLN A 52 6.80 -12.92 1.14
C GLN A 52 7.75 -13.47 0.06
N SER A 53 7.35 -14.53 -0.61
CA SER A 53 8.16 -15.14 -1.65
C SER A 53 8.31 -14.27 -2.89
N LEU A 54 7.24 -13.59 -3.30
CA LEU A 54 7.23 -12.83 -4.55
C LEU A 54 7.73 -11.39 -4.41
N ILE A 55 7.45 -10.73 -3.29
CA ILE A 55 7.77 -9.32 -3.11
C ILE A 55 8.36 -8.98 -1.74
N GLY A 56 8.64 -9.98 -0.90
CA GLY A 56 9.28 -9.76 0.39
C GLY A 56 8.46 -9.03 1.41
N GLN A 57 7.13 -9.11 1.33
CA GLN A 57 6.23 -8.41 2.24
C GLN A 57 5.16 -9.34 2.78
N SER A 58 4.76 -9.09 4.04
CA SER A 58 3.55 -9.72 4.58
C SER A 58 2.32 -9.02 3.99
N ALA A 59 1.15 -9.62 4.17
CA ALA A 59 -0.09 -9.00 3.69
C ALA A 59 -0.34 -7.64 4.35
N GLY A 60 -0.09 -7.53 5.66
CA GLY A 60 -0.25 -6.27 6.38
C GLY A 60 0.72 -5.20 5.89
N GLN A 61 1.97 -5.58 5.66
CA GLN A 61 2.97 -4.66 5.10
C GLN A 61 2.57 -4.22 3.70
N PHE A 62 2.03 -5.13 2.90
CA PHE A 62 1.60 -4.81 1.54
C PHE A 62 0.51 -3.75 1.51
N ILE A 63 -0.52 -3.92 2.33
CA ILE A 63 -1.62 -2.93 2.43
C ILE A 63 -1.06 -1.59 2.88
N ARG A 64 -0.26 -1.58 3.94
CA ARG A 64 0.31 -0.36 4.51
C ARG A 64 1.21 0.35 3.49
N ASN A 65 2.10 -0.38 2.85
CA ASN A 65 3.04 0.21 1.90
C ASN A 65 2.33 0.73 0.65
N TYR A 66 1.29 0.06 0.20
CA TYR A 66 0.48 0.56 -0.91
C TYR A 66 -0.13 1.93 -0.56
N ARG A 67 -0.74 2.03 0.61
CA ARG A 67 -1.33 3.28 1.10
C ARG A 67 -0.28 4.39 1.21
N LEU A 68 0.89 4.06 1.73
CA LEU A 68 1.98 5.03 1.88
C LEU A 68 2.50 5.53 0.52
N ASN A 69 2.60 4.65 -0.47
CA ASN A 69 3.04 5.04 -1.80
C ASN A 69 2.03 5.99 -2.46
N ILE A 70 0.74 5.73 -2.31
CA ILE A 70 -0.30 6.64 -2.83
C ILE A 70 -0.24 7.98 -2.10
N ALA A 71 -0.05 7.94 -0.77
CA ALA A 71 0.06 9.17 0.02
C ALA A 71 1.24 10.02 -0.45
N ARG A 72 2.37 9.41 -0.72
CA ARG A 72 3.55 10.12 -1.23
C ARG A 72 3.23 10.81 -2.55
N GLU A 73 2.55 10.14 -3.45
CA GLU A 73 2.13 10.74 -4.71
C GLU A 73 1.20 11.93 -4.51
N LEU A 74 0.24 11.80 -3.59
CA LEU A 74 -0.69 12.89 -3.26
C LEU A 74 0.04 14.10 -2.68
N ILE A 75 0.99 13.85 -1.78
CA ILE A 75 1.78 14.93 -1.19
C ILE A 75 2.56 15.67 -2.28
N LEU A 76 3.20 14.94 -3.17
CA LEU A 76 3.98 15.55 -4.26
C LEU A 76 3.09 16.38 -5.19
N LYS A 77 1.89 15.91 -5.48
CA LYS A 77 0.94 16.65 -6.30
C LYS A 77 0.43 17.92 -5.62
N ASN A 78 0.35 17.92 -4.29
CA ASN A 78 -0.23 19.03 -3.53
C ASN A 78 0.80 19.97 -2.94
N ARG A 79 2.07 19.81 -3.28
CA ARG A 79 3.15 20.68 -2.78
C ARG A 79 2.91 22.15 -3.06
N GLU A 80 2.51 22.47 -4.28
CA GLU A 80 2.35 23.85 -4.71
C GLU A 80 1.00 24.42 -4.30
N THR A 81 -0.07 23.65 -4.48
CA THR A 81 -1.42 24.11 -4.22
C THR A 81 -1.79 24.03 -2.75
N LYS A 82 -1.22 23.06 -2.03
CA LYS A 82 -1.53 22.79 -0.62
C LYS A 82 -3.03 22.65 -0.35
N ASN A 83 -3.74 22.03 -1.31
CA ASN A 83 -5.17 21.80 -1.20
C ASN A 83 -5.54 20.77 -0.14
N MET A 84 -4.58 19.93 0.26
CA MET A 84 -4.78 18.93 1.31
C MET A 84 -3.73 19.09 2.39
N ASN A 85 -4.14 19.01 3.64
CA ASN A 85 -3.18 18.93 4.73
C ASN A 85 -2.80 17.45 4.96
N ILE A 86 -1.81 17.22 5.82
CA ILE A 86 -1.28 15.86 6.02
C ILE A 86 -2.32 14.91 6.61
N ALA A 87 -3.16 15.39 7.54
CA ALA A 87 -4.22 14.55 8.11
C ALA A 87 -5.21 14.12 7.03
N GLU A 88 -5.57 15.04 6.13
CA GLU A 88 -6.45 14.73 5.02
C GLU A 88 -5.85 13.68 4.08
N VAL A 89 -4.55 13.79 3.80
CA VAL A 89 -3.85 12.79 2.99
C VAL A 89 -3.93 11.42 3.68
N ALA A 90 -3.66 11.37 4.99
CA ALA A 90 -3.72 10.11 5.74
C ALA A 90 -5.09 9.44 5.62
N TYR A 91 -6.17 10.22 5.83
CA TYR A 91 -7.52 9.68 5.73
C TYR A 91 -7.87 9.25 4.30
N GLU A 92 -7.44 10.03 3.33
CA GLU A 92 -7.74 9.74 1.92
C GLU A 92 -7.16 8.39 1.48
N VAL A 93 -6.00 8.01 2.01
CA VAL A 93 -5.37 6.74 1.62
C VAL A 93 -5.71 5.57 2.55
N GLY A 94 -6.62 5.78 3.50
CA GLY A 94 -7.13 4.68 4.33
C GLY A 94 -6.53 4.55 5.72
N PHE A 95 -5.68 5.47 6.15
CA PHE A 95 -5.25 5.51 7.55
C PHE A 95 -6.32 6.23 8.38
N ASN A 96 -6.62 5.71 9.56
CA ASN A 96 -7.58 6.36 10.46
C ASN A 96 -6.90 7.09 11.62
N ASP A 97 -5.58 7.07 11.68
CA ASP A 97 -4.79 7.73 12.71
C ASP A 97 -3.62 8.47 12.06
N PRO A 98 -3.71 9.81 11.93
CA PRO A 98 -2.65 10.59 11.30
C PRO A 98 -1.29 10.47 11.99
N LYS A 99 -1.25 10.24 13.30
CA LYS A 99 0.01 10.07 14.02
C LYS A 99 0.69 8.76 13.63
N TYR A 100 -0.09 7.69 13.54
CA TYR A 100 0.42 6.41 13.09
C TYR A 100 0.89 6.51 11.62
N PHE A 101 0.10 7.19 10.79
CA PHE A 101 0.45 7.44 9.39
C PHE A 101 1.82 8.11 9.29
N THR A 102 2.03 9.20 10.05
CA THR A 102 3.29 9.94 10.04
C THR A 102 4.47 9.05 10.42
N ARG A 103 4.28 8.21 11.45
CA ARG A 103 5.31 7.28 11.89
C ARG A 103 5.68 6.28 10.80
N CYS A 104 4.68 5.67 10.18
CA CYS A 104 4.89 4.70 9.10
C CYS A 104 5.53 5.34 7.88
N PHE A 105 5.04 6.51 7.51
CA PHE A 105 5.56 7.26 6.36
C PHE A 105 7.04 7.62 6.56
N THR A 106 7.37 8.16 7.71
CA THR A 106 8.75 8.57 8.02
C THR A 106 9.69 7.36 8.01
N LYS A 107 9.24 6.24 8.56
CA LYS A 107 10.04 5.01 8.56
C LYS A 107 10.27 4.50 7.13
N GLN A 108 9.25 4.59 6.28
CA GLN A 108 9.33 4.07 4.92
C GLN A 108 10.19 4.96 4.00
N PHE A 109 10.07 6.26 4.12
CA PHE A 109 10.65 7.20 3.18
C PHE A 109 11.77 8.09 3.74
N ASN A 110 12.07 7.99 5.03
CA ASN A 110 13.13 8.76 5.71
C ASN A 110 12.92 10.27 5.63
N VAL A 111 11.67 10.70 5.47
CA VAL A 111 11.26 12.11 5.49
C VAL A 111 9.85 12.14 6.04
N THR A 112 9.52 13.18 6.83
CA THR A 112 8.16 13.31 7.35
C THR A 112 7.22 13.72 6.23
N PRO A 113 5.91 13.40 6.34
CA PRO A 113 4.95 13.88 5.35
C PRO A 113 4.97 15.39 5.19
N SER A 114 5.01 16.13 6.30
CA SER A 114 5.07 17.59 6.24
C SER A 114 6.38 18.09 5.67
N GLY A 115 7.49 17.41 5.97
CA GLY A 115 8.79 17.76 5.39
C GLY A 115 8.77 17.61 3.87
N LEU A 116 8.19 16.53 3.38
CA LEU A 116 8.05 16.33 1.94
C LEU A 116 7.13 17.38 1.31
N MET A 117 6.00 17.67 1.96
CA MET A 117 5.05 18.67 1.49
C MET A 117 5.70 20.05 1.39
N ASN A 118 6.57 20.38 2.33
CA ASN A 118 7.21 21.69 2.43
C ASN A 118 8.60 21.75 1.80
N HIS A 119 8.99 20.75 1.03
CA HIS A 119 10.31 20.68 0.38
C HIS A 119 11.48 20.67 1.37
N GLU A 120 11.32 19.96 2.49
CA GLU A 120 12.34 19.88 3.54
C GLU A 120 13.07 18.54 3.57
N GLU A 121 13.00 17.77 2.51
CA GLU A 121 13.67 16.47 2.46
C GLU A 121 15.20 16.54 2.39
#